data_a236f459b02077b2fc7b134301bfbccb
#
_entry.id   a236f459b02077b2fc7b134301bfbccb
#
_cell.length_a   1.000
_cell.length_b   1.000
_cell.length_c   1.000
_cell.angle_alpha   90.00
_cell.angle_beta   90.00
_cell.angle_gamma   90.00
#
_symmetry.space_group_name_H-M   'P 1'
#
loop_
_entity.id
_entity.type
_entity.pdbx_description
1 polymer ?
#
loop_
_entity_poly.entity_id
_entity_poly.type
_entity_poly.pdbx_seq_one_letter_code
_entity_poly.pdbx_strand_id
1 'polypeptide(L)'
;MRCTDNARHLCGARCFAMSLLPSLNPNPEAVPPRLLTWLRLFKPARVRINQRERMRMVAGIVLGVTAVAVCAHWFGMASPPWMVASLGASAVLIIALPSSPLAQPWPVLAGSVLSYLVGVACATLVPNLPLASGLAVGLAVAVMLALRCLHPPGGGMALFAVLHPHESTAMAAAPVFFNVLVLILMGVAFNRLTGRSYPHAQTRTVAAGKDAGAFTAADLDAALSHYNQVLDVSRDDLEGLLHLAGKAAFQRTLGELRCRQIMSAPVHAVAADTPLKDAWALMRKHAIKALPVVDGQYAVIGIVTVADFMRLANLEMHEGMGQRLRSLIMGRPKQPDQVQQLMSSPVQQVQAGLHVMDLVPLFSDAGHHHIPVVDEMQQLVGIITQSDLVKTLATAVARS
;
A
#
# COMPACT_ATOMS: atom_id res chain seq x y z
N MET A 1 46.68 -59.90 -25.17
CA MET A 1 45.48 -59.79 -26.01
C MET A 1 44.78 -58.49 -25.64
N ARG A 2 44.62 -57.58 -26.61
CA ARG A 2 44.21 -56.19 -26.47
C ARG A 2 42.75 -56.08 -25.98
N CYS A 3 42.48 -55.28 -24.94
CA CYS A 3 41.17 -54.77 -24.63
C CYS A 3 41.18 -53.27 -24.81
N THR A 4 40.29 -52.85 -25.64
CA THR A 4 40.18 -51.52 -26.34
C THR A 4 39.68 -50.42 -25.42
N ASP A 5 40.23 -49.21 -25.60
CA ASP A 5 39.80 -47.93 -25.13
C ASP A 5 38.33 -47.63 -25.53
N ASN A 6 37.39 -47.77 -24.62
CA ASN A 6 36.06 -47.14 -24.79
C ASN A 6 35.28 -46.96 -23.49
N ALA A 7 35.95 -46.79 -22.34
CA ALA A 7 35.29 -46.59 -21.03
C ALA A 7 35.56 -45.21 -20.38
N ARG A 8 36.17 -44.27 -21.07
CA ARG A 8 36.54 -42.96 -20.45
C ARG A 8 35.60 -41.78 -20.80
N HIS A 9 34.61 -41.96 -21.70
CA HIS A 9 33.69 -40.88 -22.09
C HIS A 9 32.32 -40.93 -21.41
N LEU A 10 32.02 -41.90 -20.57
CA LEU A 10 30.71 -41.98 -19.86
C LEU A 10 30.77 -41.62 -18.39
N CYS A 11 31.94 -41.35 -17.82
CA CYS A 11 32.06 -40.95 -16.41
C CYS A 11 32.04 -39.42 -16.18
N GLY A 12 32.24 -38.62 -17.21
CA GLY A 12 32.25 -37.14 -17.11
C GLY A 12 30.87 -36.50 -17.09
N ALA A 13 29.82 -37.16 -17.61
CA ALA A 13 28.49 -36.55 -17.75
C ALA A 13 27.58 -36.82 -16.52
N ARG A 14 27.93 -37.68 -15.62
CA ARG A 14 27.14 -37.97 -14.39
C ARG A 14 27.56 -37.16 -13.17
N CYS A 15 28.76 -36.60 -13.15
CA CYS A 15 29.19 -35.74 -12.03
C CYS A 15 28.76 -34.27 -12.15
N PHE A 16 28.34 -33.79 -13.33
CA PHE A 16 27.91 -32.40 -13.49
C PHE A 16 26.39 -32.17 -13.30
N ALA A 17 25.60 -33.25 -13.24
CA ALA A 17 24.14 -33.17 -13.05
C ALA A 17 23.70 -33.30 -11.59
N MET A 18 24.63 -33.46 -10.61
CA MET A 18 24.30 -33.66 -9.19
C MET A 18 24.56 -32.48 -8.29
N SER A 19 24.95 -31.32 -8.86
CA SER A 19 25.16 -30.07 -8.10
C SER A 19 24.09 -28.99 -8.29
N LEU A 20 22.97 -29.32 -8.95
CA LEU A 20 21.84 -28.39 -9.19
C LEU A 20 20.51 -28.85 -8.58
N LEU A 21 20.54 -29.85 -7.69
CA LEU A 21 19.36 -30.15 -6.87
C LEU A 21 19.49 -29.36 -5.56
N PRO A 22 18.54 -28.46 -5.23
CA PRO A 22 18.50 -27.88 -3.90
C PRO A 22 18.40 -29.03 -2.88
N SER A 23 19.21 -28.97 -1.84
CA SER A 23 19.19 -29.92 -0.71
C SER A 23 17.75 -30.05 -0.22
N LEU A 24 17.13 -31.19 -0.50
CA LEU A 24 15.86 -31.61 0.10
C LEU A 24 16.10 -31.73 1.59
N ASN A 25 15.60 -30.76 2.33
CA ASN A 25 15.56 -30.78 3.79
C ASN A 25 14.80 -32.08 4.23
N PRO A 26 15.39 -33.01 4.99
CA PRO A 26 14.79 -34.28 5.32
C PRO A 26 13.75 -34.24 6.45
N ASN A 27 13.05 -33.11 6.61
CA ASN A 27 11.90 -33.01 7.51
C ASN A 27 10.64 -32.78 6.67
N PRO A 28 9.95 -33.85 6.17
CA PRO A 28 8.64 -33.68 5.61
C PRO A 28 7.71 -33.27 6.77
N GLU A 29 7.41 -31.98 6.92
CA GLU A 29 6.20 -31.61 7.66
C GLU A 29 5.08 -32.43 7.04
N ALA A 30 4.51 -33.34 7.83
CA ALA A 30 3.47 -34.26 7.41
C ALA A 30 2.33 -33.38 6.80
N VAL A 31 2.16 -33.46 5.49
CA VAL A 31 1.07 -32.77 4.79
C VAL A 31 -0.22 -33.25 5.45
N PRO A 32 -0.97 -32.39 6.13
CA PRO A 32 -2.15 -32.84 6.86
C PRO A 32 -3.10 -33.49 5.87
N PRO A 33 -3.82 -34.58 6.25
CA PRO A 33 -4.69 -35.31 5.35
C PRO A 33 -5.68 -34.30 4.70
N ARG A 34 -5.88 -34.42 3.41
CA ARG A 34 -6.70 -33.47 2.58
C ARG A 34 -8.04 -33.13 3.22
N LEU A 35 -8.67 -34.06 3.95
CA LEU A 35 -9.91 -33.86 4.68
C LEU A 35 -9.76 -32.85 5.84
N LEU A 36 -8.70 -32.92 6.63
CA LEU A 36 -8.45 -31.97 7.73
C LEU A 36 -8.14 -30.57 7.21
N THR A 37 -7.43 -30.46 6.09
CA THR A 37 -7.18 -29.19 5.42
C THR A 37 -8.48 -28.60 4.88
N TRP A 38 -9.35 -29.43 4.29
CA TRP A 38 -10.65 -29.02 3.80
C TRP A 38 -11.58 -28.59 4.96
N LEU A 39 -11.63 -29.33 6.06
CA LEU A 39 -12.41 -28.96 7.26
C LEU A 39 -11.94 -27.64 7.91
N ARG A 40 -10.65 -27.31 7.81
CA ARG A 40 -10.11 -26.00 8.28
C ARG A 40 -10.70 -24.81 7.52
N LEU A 41 -11.11 -24.98 6.25
CA LEU A 41 -11.75 -23.94 5.47
C LEU A 41 -13.10 -23.49 6.02
N PHE A 42 -13.78 -24.37 6.82
CA PHE A 42 -15.04 -24.01 7.50
C PHE A 42 -14.82 -23.15 8.75
N LYS A 43 -13.59 -23.04 9.23
CA LYS A 43 -13.31 -22.18 10.39
C LYS A 43 -13.26 -20.72 9.95
N PRO A 44 -14.18 -19.85 10.46
CA PRO A 44 -14.21 -18.46 10.05
C PRO A 44 -12.96 -17.71 10.52
N ALA A 45 -12.49 -16.76 9.71
CA ALA A 45 -11.47 -15.82 10.11
C ALA A 45 -11.96 -14.95 11.28
N ARG A 46 -11.05 -14.56 12.17
CA ARG A 46 -11.38 -13.67 13.29
C ARG A 46 -11.64 -12.26 12.78
N VAL A 47 -12.87 -11.80 12.87
CA VAL A 47 -13.23 -10.40 12.60
C VAL A 47 -12.75 -9.54 13.77
N ARG A 48 -11.79 -8.64 13.52
CA ARG A 48 -11.25 -7.73 14.54
C ARG A 48 -12.10 -6.46 14.61
N ILE A 49 -13.24 -6.54 15.30
CA ILE A 49 -14.10 -5.40 15.57
C ILE A 49 -14.06 -5.12 17.08
N ASN A 50 -13.91 -3.84 17.46
CA ASN A 50 -13.90 -3.44 18.86
C ASN A 50 -15.30 -3.54 19.50
N GLN A 51 -15.36 -3.60 20.82
CA GLN A 51 -16.62 -3.78 21.57
C GLN A 51 -17.62 -2.62 21.33
N ARG A 52 -17.13 -1.39 21.21
CA ARG A 52 -17.98 -0.22 20.93
C ARG A 52 -18.71 -0.34 19.59
N GLU A 53 -18.00 -0.77 18.54
CA GLU A 53 -18.58 -0.96 17.21
C GLU A 53 -19.60 -2.12 17.19
N ARG A 54 -19.33 -3.21 17.91
CA ARG A 54 -20.29 -4.31 18.08
C ARG A 54 -21.60 -3.81 18.70
N MET A 55 -21.51 -3.04 19.79
CA MET A 55 -22.70 -2.48 20.46
C MET A 55 -23.43 -1.48 19.56
N ARG A 56 -22.71 -0.65 18.79
CA ARG A 56 -23.29 0.25 17.80
C ARG A 56 -24.13 -0.51 16.76
N MET A 57 -23.55 -1.55 16.17
CA MET A 57 -24.25 -2.36 15.15
C MET A 57 -25.52 -2.99 15.73
N VAL A 58 -25.43 -3.66 16.87
CA VAL A 58 -26.60 -4.30 17.51
C VAL A 58 -27.68 -3.27 17.82
N ALA A 59 -27.34 -2.15 18.45
CA ALA A 59 -28.30 -1.09 18.78
C ALA A 59 -28.97 -0.51 17.52
N GLY A 60 -28.19 -0.26 16.45
CA GLY A 60 -28.71 0.28 15.21
C GLY A 60 -29.67 -0.67 14.49
N ILE A 61 -29.36 -1.96 14.46
CA ILE A 61 -30.25 -2.98 13.87
C ILE A 61 -31.56 -3.07 14.66
N VAL A 62 -31.47 -3.13 15.99
CA VAL A 62 -32.69 -3.17 16.86
C VAL A 62 -33.54 -1.94 16.61
N LEU A 63 -32.95 -0.74 16.65
CA LEU A 63 -33.67 0.51 16.43
C LEU A 63 -34.29 0.58 15.03
N GLY A 64 -33.53 0.21 13.99
CA GLY A 64 -33.98 0.25 12.60
C GLY A 64 -35.18 -0.68 12.34
N VAL A 65 -35.07 -1.94 12.77
CA VAL A 65 -36.15 -2.91 12.60
C VAL A 65 -37.39 -2.53 13.44
N THR A 66 -37.18 -2.07 14.68
CA THR A 66 -38.30 -1.61 15.55
C THR A 66 -38.99 -0.40 14.93
N ALA A 67 -38.25 0.57 14.36
CA ALA A 67 -38.86 1.72 13.71
C ALA A 67 -39.73 1.32 12.53
N VAL A 68 -39.27 0.38 11.69
CA VAL A 68 -40.09 -0.17 10.58
C VAL A 68 -41.36 -0.81 11.13
N ALA A 69 -41.25 -1.63 12.17
CA ALA A 69 -42.40 -2.31 12.79
C ALA A 69 -43.43 -1.31 13.37
N VAL A 70 -42.98 -0.28 14.08
CA VAL A 70 -43.83 0.77 14.64
C VAL A 70 -44.53 1.56 13.53
N CYS A 71 -43.79 1.98 12.49
CA CYS A 71 -44.38 2.69 11.35
C CYS A 71 -45.42 1.80 10.63
N ALA A 72 -45.09 0.54 10.36
CA ALA A 72 -46.04 -0.38 9.73
C ALA A 72 -47.34 -0.56 10.58
N HIS A 73 -47.20 -0.63 11.90
CA HIS A 73 -48.35 -0.70 12.82
C HIS A 73 -49.22 0.57 12.75
N TRP A 74 -48.63 1.75 12.79
CA TRP A 74 -49.38 3.02 12.76
C TRP A 74 -50.11 3.26 11.43
N PHE A 75 -49.56 2.79 10.32
CA PHE A 75 -50.21 2.91 9.02
C PHE A 75 -51.16 1.76 8.70
N GLY A 76 -51.53 0.95 9.70
CA GLY A 76 -52.48 -0.15 9.52
C GLY A 76 -51.95 -1.34 8.69
N MET A 77 -50.64 -1.33 8.43
CA MET A 77 -49.92 -2.39 7.70
C MET A 77 -49.40 -3.47 8.64
N ALA A 78 -50.03 -3.63 9.81
CA ALA A 78 -49.58 -4.51 10.89
C ALA A 78 -49.91 -6.01 10.68
N SER A 79 -50.46 -6.37 9.54
CA SER A 79 -50.69 -7.79 9.21
C SER A 79 -49.36 -8.49 8.93
N PRO A 80 -49.19 -9.74 9.35
CA PRO A 80 -47.94 -10.48 9.31
C PRO A 80 -47.14 -10.47 7.99
N PRO A 81 -47.72 -10.37 6.79
CA PRO A 81 -46.93 -10.50 5.57
C PRO A 81 -46.05 -9.28 5.23
N TRP A 82 -46.30 -8.10 5.83
CA TRP A 82 -45.59 -6.88 5.46
C TRP A 82 -44.19 -6.73 6.10
N MET A 83 -43.95 -7.41 7.21
CA MET A 83 -42.64 -7.52 7.82
C MET A 83 -41.87 -8.73 7.30
N VAL A 84 -41.34 -8.62 6.12
CA VAL A 84 -40.62 -9.73 5.48
C VAL A 84 -39.28 -9.94 6.16
N ALA A 85 -38.91 -11.20 6.42
CA ALA A 85 -37.65 -11.57 7.07
C ALA A 85 -36.40 -10.98 6.38
N SER A 86 -36.46 -10.73 5.07
CA SER A 86 -35.37 -10.09 4.31
C SER A 86 -35.10 -8.65 4.74
N LEU A 87 -36.04 -7.93 5.38
CA LEU A 87 -35.80 -6.60 5.96
C LEU A 87 -34.75 -6.65 7.09
N GLY A 88 -34.72 -7.74 7.86
CA GLY A 88 -33.70 -7.96 8.88
C GLY A 88 -32.30 -8.06 8.27
N ALA A 89 -32.15 -8.78 7.18
CA ALA A 89 -30.87 -8.86 6.46
C ALA A 89 -30.48 -7.51 5.85
N SER A 90 -31.43 -6.74 5.30
CA SER A 90 -31.18 -5.36 4.82
C SER A 90 -30.74 -4.44 5.94
N ALA A 91 -31.34 -4.54 7.14
CA ALA A 91 -30.93 -3.76 8.32
C ALA A 91 -29.46 -4.07 8.72
N VAL A 92 -29.08 -5.35 8.69
CA VAL A 92 -27.69 -5.75 8.95
C VAL A 92 -26.74 -5.10 7.95
N LEU A 93 -27.03 -5.16 6.66
CA LEU A 93 -26.18 -4.54 5.62
C LEU A 93 -26.06 -3.02 5.81
N ILE A 94 -27.16 -2.32 5.98
CA ILE A 94 -27.19 -0.85 6.13
C ILE A 94 -26.42 -0.37 7.36
N ILE A 95 -26.55 -1.09 8.49
CA ILE A 95 -25.99 -0.66 9.77
C ILE A 95 -24.58 -1.18 10.00
N ALA A 96 -24.31 -2.45 9.65
CA ALA A 96 -23.00 -3.06 9.90
C ALA A 96 -22.00 -2.80 8.78
N LEU A 97 -22.45 -2.63 7.53
CA LEU A 97 -21.64 -2.46 6.34
C LEU A 97 -22.07 -1.22 5.53
N PRO A 98 -22.09 -0.01 6.12
CA PRO A 98 -22.64 1.19 5.48
C PRO A 98 -21.84 1.66 4.23
N SER A 99 -20.58 1.24 4.08
CA SER A 99 -19.76 1.53 2.90
C SER A 99 -19.98 0.53 1.75
N SER A 100 -20.60 -0.64 2.03
CA SER A 100 -20.86 -1.65 1.02
C SER A 100 -21.68 -1.12 -0.16
N PRO A 101 -21.27 -1.40 -1.42
CA PRO A 101 -22.07 -1.07 -2.60
C PRO A 101 -23.47 -1.68 -2.56
N LEU A 102 -23.61 -2.87 -1.96
CA LEU A 102 -24.85 -3.63 -1.87
C LEU A 102 -25.84 -3.06 -0.82
N ALA A 103 -25.34 -2.21 0.08
CA ALA A 103 -26.10 -1.58 1.16
C ALA A 103 -26.57 -0.16 0.82
N GLN A 104 -26.19 0.40 -0.34
CA GLN A 104 -26.55 1.78 -0.70
C GLN A 104 -28.06 1.94 -0.94
N PRO A 105 -28.63 3.14 -0.80
CA PRO A 105 -30.08 3.38 -0.92
C PRO A 105 -30.69 2.85 -2.21
N TRP A 106 -30.04 3.03 -3.36
CA TRP A 106 -30.54 2.53 -4.65
C TRP A 106 -30.63 1.01 -4.71
N PRO A 107 -29.55 0.23 -4.46
CA PRO A 107 -29.62 -1.23 -4.39
C PRO A 107 -30.66 -1.74 -3.40
N VAL A 108 -30.71 -1.18 -2.20
CA VAL A 108 -31.64 -1.61 -1.16
C VAL A 108 -33.09 -1.40 -1.60
N LEU A 109 -33.44 -0.21 -2.10
CA LEU A 109 -34.80 0.13 -2.50
C LEU A 109 -35.23 -0.60 -3.78
N ALA A 110 -34.49 -0.38 -4.86
CA ALA A 110 -34.81 -0.95 -6.16
C ALA A 110 -34.67 -2.48 -6.15
N GLY A 111 -33.59 -3.00 -5.53
CA GLY A 111 -33.35 -4.43 -5.43
C GLY A 111 -34.46 -5.16 -4.67
N SER A 112 -34.97 -4.59 -3.57
CA SER A 112 -36.07 -5.18 -2.81
C SER A 112 -37.39 -5.14 -3.58
N VAL A 113 -37.79 -3.98 -4.10
CA VAL A 113 -39.09 -3.79 -4.78
C VAL A 113 -39.16 -4.57 -6.08
N LEU A 114 -38.12 -4.47 -6.93
CA LEU A 114 -38.10 -5.19 -8.21
C LEU A 114 -38.07 -6.70 -8.01
N SER A 115 -37.31 -7.19 -7.04
CA SER A 115 -37.28 -8.61 -6.72
C SER A 115 -38.66 -9.11 -6.22
N TYR A 116 -39.35 -8.32 -5.41
CA TYR A 116 -40.71 -8.62 -5.00
C TYR A 116 -41.67 -8.75 -6.20
N LEU A 117 -41.62 -7.78 -7.13
CA LEU A 117 -42.47 -7.80 -8.34
C LEU A 117 -42.15 -9.00 -9.26
N VAL A 118 -40.86 -9.34 -9.42
CA VAL A 118 -40.46 -10.57 -10.15
C VAL A 118 -41.00 -11.80 -9.47
N GLY A 119 -40.96 -11.87 -8.15
CA GLY A 119 -41.56 -12.96 -7.37
C GLY A 119 -43.06 -13.10 -7.60
N VAL A 120 -43.82 -11.98 -7.56
CA VAL A 120 -45.25 -11.95 -7.88
C VAL A 120 -45.51 -12.46 -9.29
N ALA A 121 -44.74 -12.00 -10.28
CA ALA A 121 -44.87 -12.48 -11.66
C ALA A 121 -44.63 -13.98 -11.79
N CYS A 122 -43.60 -14.51 -11.14
CA CYS A 122 -43.33 -15.94 -11.13
C CYS A 122 -44.43 -16.75 -10.43
N ALA A 123 -44.98 -16.24 -9.31
CA ALA A 123 -46.04 -16.87 -8.57
C ALA A 123 -47.36 -17.00 -9.40
N THR A 124 -47.61 -16.00 -10.27
CA THR A 124 -48.83 -15.98 -11.11
C THR A 124 -48.66 -16.76 -12.42
N LEU A 125 -47.47 -16.78 -12.99
CA LEU A 125 -47.21 -17.36 -14.32
C LEU A 125 -46.73 -18.82 -14.28
N VAL A 126 -46.16 -19.26 -13.17
CA VAL A 126 -45.55 -20.59 -13.03
C VAL A 126 -46.28 -21.41 -11.99
N PRO A 127 -47.14 -22.40 -12.41
CA PRO A 127 -47.92 -23.19 -11.47
C PRO A 127 -47.13 -24.12 -10.56
N ASN A 128 -45.93 -24.53 -10.99
CA ASN A 128 -45.04 -25.43 -10.24
C ASN A 128 -44.24 -24.64 -9.21
N LEU A 129 -44.58 -24.80 -7.93
CA LEU A 129 -43.95 -24.03 -6.82
C LEU A 129 -42.43 -24.14 -6.74
N PRO A 130 -41.81 -25.33 -6.81
CA PRO A 130 -40.33 -25.44 -6.85
C PRO A 130 -39.71 -24.67 -8.02
N LEU A 131 -40.27 -24.78 -9.21
CA LEU A 131 -39.78 -24.07 -10.41
C LEU A 131 -39.98 -22.55 -10.28
N ALA A 132 -41.18 -22.12 -9.83
CA ALA A 132 -41.46 -20.70 -9.59
C ALA A 132 -40.49 -20.10 -8.60
N SER A 133 -40.14 -20.79 -7.50
CA SER A 133 -39.18 -20.34 -6.50
C SER A 133 -37.76 -20.15 -7.06
N GLY A 134 -37.27 -21.13 -7.82
CA GLY A 134 -35.97 -21.03 -8.45
C GLY A 134 -35.88 -19.91 -9.48
N LEU A 135 -36.90 -19.81 -10.36
CA LEU A 135 -37.00 -18.76 -11.38
C LEU A 135 -37.14 -17.38 -10.76
N ALA A 136 -37.94 -17.21 -9.71
CA ALA A 136 -38.11 -15.92 -9.04
C ALA A 136 -36.81 -15.37 -8.50
N VAL A 137 -36.02 -16.19 -7.82
CA VAL A 137 -34.72 -15.75 -7.28
C VAL A 137 -33.72 -15.50 -8.42
N GLY A 138 -33.61 -16.43 -9.39
CA GLY A 138 -32.68 -16.30 -10.52
C GLY A 138 -32.96 -15.06 -11.39
N LEU A 139 -34.25 -14.84 -11.74
CA LEU A 139 -34.66 -13.67 -12.53
C LEU A 139 -34.51 -12.37 -11.73
N ALA A 140 -34.82 -12.38 -10.43
CA ALA A 140 -34.58 -11.22 -9.56
C ALA A 140 -33.08 -10.81 -9.56
N VAL A 141 -32.19 -11.78 -9.42
CA VAL A 141 -30.74 -11.50 -9.51
C VAL A 141 -30.36 -10.96 -10.89
N ALA A 142 -30.88 -11.54 -11.98
CA ALA A 142 -30.60 -11.04 -13.33
C ALA A 142 -31.07 -9.58 -13.52
N VAL A 143 -32.28 -9.24 -13.05
CA VAL A 143 -32.81 -7.86 -13.09
C VAL A 143 -31.96 -6.92 -12.23
N MET A 144 -31.60 -7.34 -11.02
CA MET A 144 -30.75 -6.53 -10.13
C MET A 144 -29.36 -6.24 -10.74
N LEU A 145 -28.76 -7.21 -11.41
CA LEU A 145 -27.47 -7.03 -12.12
C LEU A 145 -27.62 -6.08 -13.29
N ALA A 146 -28.66 -6.24 -14.11
CA ALA A 146 -28.92 -5.38 -15.27
C ALA A 146 -29.13 -3.90 -14.86
N LEU A 147 -29.80 -3.66 -13.75
CA LEU A 147 -30.13 -2.32 -13.24
C LEU A 147 -29.12 -1.79 -12.21
N ARG A 148 -28.00 -2.51 -12.00
CA ARG A 148 -26.94 -2.15 -11.04
C ARG A 148 -27.48 -1.90 -9.62
N CYS A 149 -28.44 -2.71 -9.19
CA CYS A 149 -29.07 -2.62 -7.88
C CYS A 149 -29.00 -3.95 -7.13
N LEU A 150 -27.86 -4.65 -7.25
CA LEU A 150 -27.65 -5.93 -6.57
C LEU A 150 -27.77 -5.74 -5.05
N HIS A 151 -28.80 -6.39 -4.48
CA HIS A 151 -29.09 -6.38 -3.06
C HIS A 151 -29.51 -7.81 -2.63
N PRO A 152 -28.59 -8.60 -2.03
CA PRO A 152 -28.83 -10.01 -1.75
C PRO A 152 -30.14 -10.31 -1.01
N PRO A 153 -30.57 -9.51 -0.01
CA PRO A 153 -31.87 -9.70 0.62
C PRO A 153 -33.08 -9.63 -0.32
N GLY A 154 -32.93 -8.98 -1.50
CA GLY A 154 -33.94 -8.93 -2.54
C GLY A 154 -34.34 -10.34 -3.04
N GLY A 155 -33.39 -11.28 -3.11
CA GLY A 155 -33.68 -12.68 -3.40
C GLY A 155 -34.67 -13.29 -2.41
N GLY A 156 -34.56 -12.94 -1.14
CA GLY A 156 -35.54 -13.31 -0.10
C GLY A 156 -36.91 -12.67 -0.30
N MET A 157 -36.98 -11.43 -0.86
CA MET A 157 -38.22 -10.77 -1.23
C MET A 157 -38.93 -11.51 -2.38
N ALA A 158 -38.22 -11.92 -3.41
CA ALA A 158 -38.75 -12.68 -4.53
C ALA A 158 -39.30 -14.04 -4.07
N LEU A 159 -38.54 -14.75 -3.24
CA LEU A 159 -38.97 -16.03 -2.67
C LEU A 159 -40.19 -15.87 -1.77
N PHE A 160 -40.26 -14.84 -0.93
CA PHE A 160 -41.40 -14.53 -0.10
C PHE A 160 -42.67 -14.37 -0.94
N ALA A 161 -42.63 -13.62 -2.03
CA ALA A 161 -43.78 -13.40 -2.90
C ALA A 161 -44.29 -14.69 -3.52
N VAL A 162 -43.44 -15.64 -3.85
CA VAL A 162 -43.82 -16.96 -4.39
C VAL A 162 -44.46 -17.85 -3.32
N LEU A 163 -43.94 -17.81 -2.09
CA LEU A 163 -44.41 -18.65 -1.01
C LEU A 163 -45.75 -18.17 -0.37
N HIS A 164 -46.09 -16.88 -0.60
CA HIS A 164 -47.32 -16.26 -0.07
C HIS A 164 -48.20 -15.68 -1.20
N PRO A 165 -48.65 -16.49 -2.19
CA PRO A 165 -49.26 -15.98 -3.40
C PRO A 165 -50.60 -15.26 -3.15
N HIS A 166 -51.36 -15.64 -2.12
CA HIS A 166 -52.62 -15.01 -1.77
C HIS A 166 -52.48 -13.59 -1.20
N GLU A 167 -51.32 -13.30 -0.61
CA GLU A 167 -51.01 -12.02 0.00
C GLU A 167 -50.17 -11.15 -0.92
N SER A 168 -49.49 -11.78 -1.88
CA SER A 168 -48.55 -11.14 -2.76
C SER A 168 -49.19 -10.69 -4.06
N THR A 169 -49.61 -9.44 -4.08
CA THR A 169 -50.13 -8.77 -5.29
C THR A 169 -49.21 -7.69 -5.72
N ALA A 170 -49.31 -7.19 -6.97
CA ALA A 170 -48.54 -6.06 -7.45
C ALA A 170 -48.76 -4.79 -6.59
N MET A 171 -49.97 -4.61 -6.03
CA MET A 171 -50.28 -3.48 -5.13
C MET A 171 -49.55 -3.59 -3.79
N ALA A 172 -49.17 -4.78 -3.36
CA ALA A 172 -48.41 -5.01 -2.15
C ALA A 172 -46.93 -4.59 -2.29
N ALA A 173 -46.48 -4.20 -3.47
CA ALA A 173 -45.18 -3.53 -3.65
C ALA A 173 -45.10 -2.17 -2.93
N ALA A 174 -46.24 -1.48 -2.72
CA ALA A 174 -46.27 -0.19 -2.02
C ALA A 174 -45.89 -0.32 -0.53
N PRO A 175 -46.42 -1.24 0.27
CA PRO A 175 -45.93 -1.52 1.62
C PRO A 175 -44.47 -1.96 1.66
N VAL A 176 -44.02 -2.79 0.73
CA VAL A 176 -42.57 -3.18 0.64
C VAL A 176 -41.71 -1.96 0.44
N PHE A 177 -42.07 -1.09 -0.53
CA PHE A 177 -41.38 0.17 -0.79
C PHE A 177 -41.32 1.05 0.47
N PHE A 178 -42.46 1.21 1.16
CA PHE A 178 -42.56 2.04 2.36
C PHE A 178 -41.67 1.52 3.48
N ASN A 179 -41.71 0.23 3.80
CA ASN A 179 -40.91 -0.37 4.85
C ASN A 179 -39.38 -0.25 4.55
N VAL A 180 -38.99 -0.49 3.31
CA VAL A 180 -37.60 -0.33 2.87
C VAL A 180 -37.17 1.14 2.94
N LEU A 181 -38.05 2.08 2.55
CA LEU A 181 -37.76 3.51 2.65
C LEU A 181 -37.54 3.95 4.10
N VAL A 182 -38.44 3.52 5.02
CA VAL A 182 -38.27 3.80 6.46
C VAL A 182 -36.96 3.23 6.98
N LEU A 183 -36.58 2.01 6.58
CA LEU A 183 -35.31 1.41 6.97
C LEU A 183 -34.12 2.19 6.46
N ILE A 184 -34.17 2.67 5.22
CA ILE A 184 -33.09 3.52 4.65
C ILE A 184 -32.97 4.84 5.41
N LEU A 185 -34.08 5.53 5.68
CA LEU A 185 -34.10 6.78 6.42
C LEU A 185 -33.53 6.63 7.83
N MET A 186 -33.94 5.55 8.53
CA MET A 186 -33.36 5.20 9.83
C MET A 186 -31.88 4.87 9.73
N GLY A 187 -31.46 4.17 8.69
CA GLY A 187 -30.06 3.89 8.41
C GLY A 187 -29.24 5.17 8.18
N VAL A 188 -29.77 6.13 7.42
CA VAL A 188 -29.15 7.44 7.21
C VAL A 188 -29.00 8.20 8.53
N ALA A 189 -30.09 8.29 9.30
CA ALA A 189 -30.08 8.99 10.59
C ALA A 189 -29.09 8.35 11.57
N PHE A 190 -29.19 7.04 11.79
CA PHE A 190 -28.38 6.33 12.77
C PHE A 190 -26.87 6.33 12.41
N ASN A 191 -26.52 6.04 11.16
CA ASN A 191 -25.11 6.02 10.75
C ASN A 191 -24.49 7.41 10.85
N ARG A 192 -25.18 8.48 10.42
CA ARG A 192 -24.70 9.87 10.55
C ARG A 192 -24.52 10.29 12.00
N LEU A 193 -25.47 9.98 12.87
CA LEU A 193 -25.39 10.28 14.30
C LEU A 193 -24.25 9.53 15.00
N THR A 194 -23.89 8.36 14.49
CA THR A 194 -22.80 7.54 15.02
C THR A 194 -21.47 7.74 14.29
N GLY A 195 -21.34 8.78 13.44
CA GLY A 195 -20.09 9.16 12.77
C GLY A 195 -19.71 8.29 11.57
N ARG A 196 -20.69 7.59 10.95
CA ARG A 196 -20.48 6.82 9.73
C ARG A 196 -21.09 7.54 8.53
N SER A 197 -20.37 7.55 7.41
CA SER A 197 -20.91 8.10 6.14
C SER A 197 -21.90 7.13 5.55
N TYR A 198 -23.19 7.51 5.51
CA TYR A 198 -24.24 6.81 4.78
C TYR A 198 -25.28 7.83 4.29
N PRO A 199 -25.66 7.84 3.01
CA PRO A 199 -25.09 7.05 1.90
C PRO A 199 -23.58 7.26 1.73
N HIS A 200 -22.88 6.21 1.27
CA HIS A 200 -21.44 6.26 1.03
C HIS A 200 -21.17 6.46 -0.46
N ALA A 201 -20.33 7.44 -0.81
CA ALA A 201 -19.97 7.70 -2.19
C ALA A 201 -19.19 6.49 -2.75
N GLN A 202 -19.65 5.94 -3.87
CA GLN A 202 -19.03 4.77 -4.50
C GLN A 202 -17.93 5.14 -5.50
N THR A 203 -17.89 6.39 -5.93
CA THR A 203 -16.87 6.97 -6.81
C THR A 203 -16.53 8.36 -6.28
N ARG A 204 -15.36 8.49 -5.70
CA ARG A 204 -14.81 9.79 -5.36
C ARG A 204 -13.96 10.24 -6.55
N THR A 205 -14.28 11.38 -7.14
CA THR A 205 -13.35 12.06 -8.02
C THR A 205 -12.18 12.51 -7.15
N VAL A 206 -11.14 11.69 -7.08
CA VAL A 206 -9.87 12.09 -6.45
C VAL A 206 -9.37 13.23 -7.31
N ALA A 207 -9.43 14.47 -6.78
CA ALA A 207 -8.65 15.55 -7.32
C ALA A 207 -7.21 15.00 -7.40
N ALA A 208 -6.64 15.01 -8.61
CA ALA A 208 -5.30 14.50 -8.88
C ALA A 208 -4.28 15.24 -8.01
N GLY A 209 -4.17 14.84 -6.76
CA GLY A 209 -3.11 15.23 -5.84
C GLY A 209 -1.84 14.51 -6.30
N LYS A 210 -0.75 15.24 -6.34
CA LYS A 210 0.59 14.84 -6.80
C LYS A 210 1.26 13.72 -5.99
N ASP A 211 0.53 13.00 -5.17
CA ASP A 211 1.05 11.85 -4.44
C ASP A 211 0.85 10.61 -5.31
N ALA A 212 1.80 10.41 -6.24
CA ALA A 212 1.96 9.16 -6.96
C ALA A 212 2.35 8.07 -5.95
N GLY A 213 1.35 7.44 -5.34
CA GLY A 213 1.53 6.21 -4.59
C GLY A 213 2.06 5.10 -5.51
N ALA A 214 2.62 4.03 -4.94
CA ALA A 214 3.16 2.90 -5.68
C ALA A 214 2.13 2.22 -6.61
N PHE A 215 0.83 2.46 -6.39
CA PHE A 215 -0.27 1.89 -7.17
C PHE A 215 -1.15 3.01 -7.74
N THR A 216 -1.53 2.86 -9.02
CA THR A 216 -2.45 3.76 -9.72
C THR A 216 -3.86 3.18 -9.73
N ALA A 217 -4.88 4.03 -9.96
CA ALA A 217 -6.26 3.59 -10.16
C ALA A 217 -6.40 2.56 -11.31
N ALA A 218 -5.56 2.67 -12.34
CA ALA A 218 -5.52 1.73 -13.46
C ALA A 218 -4.99 0.34 -13.06
N ASP A 219 -4.01 0.29 -12.16
CA ASP A 219 -3.47 -0.97 -11.63
C ASP A 219 -4.53 -1.71 -10.80
N LEU A 220 -5.31 -0.96 -10.01
CA LEU A 220 -6.44 -1.51 -9.26
C LEU A 220 -7.53 -2.03 -10.19
N ASP A 221 -7.88 -1.31 -11.27
CA ASP A 221 -8.86 -1.76 -12.26
C ASP A 221 -8.40 -3.04 -12.97
N ALA A 222 -7.13 -3.12 -13.34
CA ALA A 222 -6.55 -4.32 -13.94
C ALA A 222 -6.63 -5.52 -12.98
N ALA A 223 -6.28 -5.32 -11.71
CA ALA A 223 -6.36 -6.35 -10.67
C ALA A 223 -7.81 -6.80 -10.43
N LEU A 224 -8.77 -5.87 -10.33
CA LEU A 224 -10.19 -6.17 -10.14
C LEU A 224 -10.78 -6.92 -11.35
N SER A 225 -10.40 -6.55 -12.58
CA SER A 225 -10.85 -7.25 -13.79
C SER A 225 -10.33 -8.68 -13.86
N HIS A 226 -9.09 -8.91 -13.40
CA HIS A 226 -8.51 -10.25 -13.31
C HIS A 226 -9.18 -11.09 -12.21
N TYR A 227 -9.52 -10.47 -11.08
CA TYR A 227 -10.18 -11.14 -9.96
C TYR A 227 -11.61 -11.58 -10.29
N ASN A 228 -12.31 -10.83 -11.14
CA ASN A 228 -13.64 -11.13 -11.72
C ASN A 228 -14.69 -11.63 -10.72
N GLN A 229 -14.76 -11.02 -9.54
CA GLN A 229 -15.74 -11.33 -8.49
C GLN A 229 -16.36 -10.05 -7.95
N VAL A 230 -17.60 -10.14 -7.46
CA VAL A 230 -18.27 -9.05 -6.75
C VAL A 230 -17.64 -8.90 -5.37
N LEU A 231 -17.05 -7.76 -5.10
CA LEU A 231 -16.49 -7.43 -3.79
C LEU A 231 -17.48 -6.59 -2.99
N ASP A 232 -17.63 -6.92 -1.70
CA ASP A 232 -18.46 -6.15 -0.76
C ASP A 232 -17.68 -4.99 -0.12
N VAL A 233 -16.83 -4.35 -0.91
CA VAL A 233 -16.01 -3.18 -0.53
C VAL A 233 -16.10 -2.18 -1.67
N SER A 234 -16.25 -0.89 -1.34
CA SER A 234 -16.24 0.14 -2.37
C SER A 234 -14.84 0.22 -3.01
N ARG A 235 -14.79 0.61 -4.28
CA ARG A 235 -13.53 0.82 -4.98
C ARG A 235 -12.62 1.82 -4.25
N ASP A 236 -13.21 2.91 -3.77
CA ASP A 236 -12.51 3.97 -3.07
C ASP A 236 -11.93 3.51 -1.73
N ASP A 237 -12.65 2.68 -0.97
CA ASP A 237 -12.15 2.11 0.27
C ASP A 237 -10.98 1.15 0.00
N LEU A 238 -11.07 0.37 -1.09
CA LEU A 238 -9.99 -0.54 -1.48
C LEU A 238 -8.74 0.22 -1.92
N GLU A 239 -8.89 1.29 -2.69
CA GLU A 239 -7.80 2.19 -3.08
C GLU A 239 -7.18 2.86 -1.84
N GLY A 240 -8.01 3.34 -0.92
CA GLY A 240 -7.57 3.91 0.35
C GLY A 240 -6.80 2.91 1.22
N LEU A 241 -7.24 1.66 1.30
CA LEU A 241 -6.55 0.59 2.03
C LEU A 241 -5.19 0.26 1.40
N LEU A 242 -5.11 0.17 0.07
CA LEU A 242 -3.86 -0.06 -0.65
C LEU A 242 -2.87 1.08 -0.43
N HIS A 243 -3.34 2.33 -0.47
CA HIS A 243 -2.51 3.50 -0.20
C HIS A 243 -1.96 3.50 1.23
N LEU A 244 -2.81 3.21 2.23
CA LEU A 244 -2.38 3.11 3.63
C LEU A 244 -1.40 1.96 3.85
N ALA A 245 -1.64 0.81 3.22
CA ALA A 245 -0.75 -0.34 3.30
C ALA A 245 0.62 -0.04 2.66
N GLY A 246 0.63 0.60 1.47
CA GLY A 246 1.85 1.04 0.79
C GLY A 246 2.65 2.05 1.64
N LYS A 247 1.97 3.04 2.23
CA LYS A 247 2.61 4.00 3.14
C LYS A 247 3.22 3.32 4.37
N ALA A 248 2.50 2.38 4.99
CA ALA A 248 3.01 1.63 6.14
C ALA A 248 4.21 0.74 5.77
N ALA A 249 4.18 0.10 4.61
CA ALA A 249 5.28 -0.70 4.09
C ALA A 249 6.52 0.18 3.81
N PHE A 250 6.32 1.33 3.17
CA PHE A 250 7.38 2.32 2.90
C PHE A 250 8.02 2.83 4.18
N GLN A 251 7.21 3.23 5.18
CA GLN A 251 7.70 3.68 6.48
C GLN A 251 8.50 2.59 7.20
N ARG A 252 8.05 1.33 7.16
CA ARG A 252 8.78 0.20 7.74
C ARG A 252 10.11 -0.03 7.05
N THR A 253 10.13 -0.06 5.71
CA THR A 253 11.33 -0.29 4.92
C THR A 253 12.38 0.82 5.13
N LEU A 254 11.94 2.08 5.14
CA LEU A 254 12.82 3.22 5.45
C LEU A 254 13.22 3.24 6.91
N GLY A 255 12.33 2.83 7.81
CA GLY A 255 12.54 2.81 9.26
C GLY A 255 13.68 1.89 9.72
N GLU A 256 14.06 0.93 8.91
CA GLU A 256 15.14 -0.03 9.21
C GLU A 256 16.50 0.36 8.60
N LEU A 257 16.50 1.30 7.64
CA LEU A 257 17.73 1.66 6.92
C LEU A 257 18.64 2.58 7.74
N ARG A 258 19.92 2.16 7.88
CA ARG A 258 20.98 2.89 8.56
C ARG A 258 22.05 3.36 7.59
N CYS A 259 22.80 4.41 7.95
CA CYS A 259 23.88 4.97 7.13
C CYS A 259 24.89 3.92 6.68
N ARG A 260 25.21 2.94 7.53
CA ARG A 260 26.14 1.82 7.20
C ARG A 260 25.69 0.99 5.99
N GLN A 261 24.39 0.95 5.69
CA GLN A 261 23.83 0.11 4.62
C GLN A 261 23.84 0.79 3.25
N ILE A 262 23.97 2.13 3.24
CA ILE A 262 23.94 2.94 2.02
C ILE A 262 25.24 3.66 1.73
N MET A 263 26.15 3.72 2.71
CA MET A 263 27.46 4.37 2.52
C MET A 263 28.33 3.63 1.51
N SER A 264 29.13 4.39 0.77
CA SER A 264 30.21 3.85 -0.04
C SER A 264 31.40 3.48 0.84
N ALA A 265 31.77 2.20 0.83
CA ALA A 265 32.93 1.64 1.55
C ALA A 265 33.63 0.58 0.67
N PRO A 266 34.97 0.43 0.71
CA PRO A 266 35.89 1.22 1.49
C PRO A 266 36.03 2.68 0.95
N VAL A 267 36.31 3.62 1.85
CA VAL A 267 36.47 5.04 1.50
C VAL A 267 37.96 5.37 1.34
N HIS A 268 38.27 6.16 0.32
CA HIS A 268 39.59 6.75 0.16
C HIS A 268 39.69 8.02 0.98
N ALA A 269 40.70 8.13 1.81
CA ALA A 269 41.00 9.30 2.64
C ALA A 269 42.46 9.74 2.45
N VAL A 270 42.76 10.95 2.87
CA VAL A 270 44.11 11.52 2.82
C VAL A 270 44.45 12.16 4.17
N ALA A 271 45.74 12.25 4.49
CA ALA A 271 46.22 13.00 5.65
C ALA A 271 46.27 14.52 5.37
N ALA A 272 46.25 15.32 6.43
CA ALA A 272 46.24 16.78 6.34
C ALA A 272 47.46 17.36 5.61
N ASP A 273 48.62 16.72 5.75
CA ASP A 273 49.89 17.08 5.15
C ASP A 273 50.09 16.55 3.73
N THR A 274 49.12 15.77 3.20
CA THR A 274 49.22 15.22 1.83
C THR A 274 49.35 16.35 0.80
N PRO A 275 50.30 16.23 -0.16
CA PRO A 275 50.41 17.19 -1.24
C PRO A 275 49.14 17.26 -2.10
N LEU A 276 48.73 18.47 -2.49
CA LEU A 276 47.49 18.65 -3.30
C LEU A 276 47.55 17.89 -4.62
N LYS A 277 48.73 17.73 -5.23
CA LYS A 277 48.92 16.94 -6.47
C LYS A 277 48.55 15.47 -6.27
N ASP A 278 48.93 14.90 -5.13
CA ASP A 278 48.68 13.49 -4.82
C ASP A 278 47.20 13.26 -4.49
N ALA A 279 46.56 14.16 -3.73
CA ALA A 279 45.13 14.13 -3.47
C ALA A 279 44.32 14.25 -4.78
N TRP A 280 44.71 15.16 -5.67
CA TRP A 280 44.09 15.29 -7.00
C TRP A 280 44.27 14.05 -7.87
N ALA A 281 45.49 13.47 -7.89
CA ALA A 281 45.80 12.24 -8.62
C ALA A 281 44.90 11.06 -8.11
N LEU A 282 44.73 10.96 -6.78
CA LEU A 282 43.88 9.95 -6.15
C LEU A 282 42.40 10.13 -6.55
N MET A 283 41.89 11.37 -6.52
CA MET A 283 40.50 11.67 -6.95
C MET A 283 40.30 11.28 -8.41
N ARG A 284 41.22 11.62 -9.31
CA ARG A 284 41.14 11.26 -10.73
C ARG A 284 41.22 9.75 -10.96
N LYS A 285 42.17 9.09 -10.30
CA LYS A 285 42.39 7.63 -10.42
C LYS A 285 41.13 6.83 -10.07
N HIS A 286 40.42 7.24 -9.02
CA HIS A 286 39.22 6.55 -8.52
C HIS A 286 37.90 7.18 -8.96
N ALA A 287 37.95 8.23 -9.80
CA ALA A 287 36.78 8.97 -10.30
C ALA A 287 35.86 9.49 -9.16
N ILE A 288 36.44 9.86 -8.01
CA ILE A 288 35.74 10.37 -6.84
C ILE A 288 35.78 11.90 -6.78
N LYS A 289 34.76 12.51 -6.22
CA LYS A 289 34.56 13.96 -6.19
C LYS A 289 34.90 14.60 -4.85
N ALA A 290 35.12 13.79 -3.82
CA ALA A 290 35.46 14.24 -2.47
C ALA A 290 36.39 13.24 -1.79
N LEU A 291 37.30 13.75 -0.97
CA LEU A 291 38.21 12.98 -0.11
C LEU A 291 38.05 13.48 1.33
N PRO A 292 37.60 12.65 2.25
CA PRO A 292 37.74 12.92 3.68
C PRO A 292 39.22 13.08 4.06
N VAL A 293 39.49 14.03 4.94
CA VAL A 293 40.81 14.27 5.49
C VAL A 293 40.84 13.75 6.92
N VAL A 294 41.80 12.88 7.22
CA VAL A 294 41.91 12.20 8.52
C VAL A 294 43.21 12.52 9.23
N ASP A 295 43.17 12.38 10.53
CA ASP A 295 44.37 12.46 11.40
C ASP A 295 45.08 11.10 11.55
N GLY A 296 46.08 11.04 12.39
CA GLY A 296 46.85 9.81 12.68
C GLY A 296 46.07 8.71 13.38
N GLN A 297 44.87 9.00 13.92
CA GLN A 297 43.94 8.05 14.52
C GLN A 297 42.77 7.68 13.61
N TYR A 298 42.80 8.12 12.33
CA TYR A 298 41.75 7.91 11.34
C TYR A 298 40.44 8.67 11.66
N ALA A 299 40.49 9.68 12.55
CA ALA A 299 39.39 10.59 12.82
C ALA A 299 39.27 11.65 11.72
N VAL A 300 38.05 12.00 11.34
CA VAL A 300 37.77 12.96 10.26
C VAL A 300 37.97 14.38 10.78
N ILE A 301 38.93 15.11 10.16
CA ILE A 301 39.23 16.49 10.52
C ILE A 301 38.82 17.51 9.45
N GLY A 302 38.49 17.03 8.25
CA GLY A 302 38.06 17.89 7.14
C GLY A 302 37.62 17.08 5.92
N ILE A 303 37.28 17.81 4.87
CA ILE A 303 36.95 17.23 3.55
C ILE A 303 37.51 18.15 2.46
N VAL A 304 38.07 17.58 1.40
CA VAL A 304 38.46 18.30 0.18
C VAL A 304 37.65 17.76 -1.00
N THR A 305 37.14 18.66 -1.84
CA THR A 305 36.29 18.32 -2.97
C THR A 305 36.88 18.86 -4.28
N VAL A 306 36.37 18.36 -5.42
CA VAL A 306 36.69 18.90 -6.75
C VAL A 306 36.38 20.40 -6.83
N ALA A 307 35.32 20.87 -6.16
CA ALA A 307 34.95 22.28 -6.15
C ALA A 307 36.06 23.16 -5.50
N ASP A 308 36.73 22.65 -4.48
CA ASP A 308 37.82 23.37 -3.80
C ASP A 308 39.04 23.52 -4.74
N PHE A 309 39.40 22.46 -5.45
CA PHE A 309 40.44 22.53 -6.47
C PHE A 309 40.11 23.49 -7.62
N MET A 310 38.84 23.48 -8.09
CA MET A 310 38.38 24.39 -9.15
C MET A 310 38.36 25.84 -8.67
N ARG A 311 38.03 26.10 -7.41
CA ARG A 311 38.10 27.43 -6.82
C ARG A 311 39.55 27.95 -6.77
N LEU A 312 40.49 27.10 -6.40
CA LEU A 312 41.91 27.43 -6.42
C LEU A 312 42.36 27.78 -7.84
N ALA A 313 42.04 26.96 -8.85
CA ALA A 313 42.40 27.19 -10.25
C ALA A 313 41.76 28.47 -10.83
N ASN A 314 40.51 28.80 -10.48
CA ASN A 314 39.83 30.01 -10.93
C ASN A 314 40.44 31.28 -10.32
N LEU A 315 40.92 31.25 -9.09
CA LEU A 315 41.64 32.36 -8.48
C LEU A 315 42.93 32.68 -9.24
N GLU A 316 43.65 31.65 -9.75
CA GLU A 316 44.82 31.83 -10.56
C GLU A 316 44.55 32.44 -11.95
N MET A 317 43.39 32.14 -12.56
CA MET A 317 43.00 32.63 -13.88
C MET A 317 42.53 34.09 -13.88
N HIS A 318 42.09 34.64 -12.74
CA HIS A 318 41.51 35.99 -12.63
C HIS A 318 42.49 37.02 -12.02
N GLU A 319 43.76 36.70 -11.86
CA GLU A 319 44.76 37.69 -11.45
C GLU A 319 44.90 38.77 -12.53
N GLY A 320 44.29 39.92 -12.30
CA GLY A 320 44.43 41.10 -13.13
C GLY A 320 45.86 41.62 -13.13
N MET A 321 46.24 42.36 -14.19
CA MET A 321 47.60 42.89 -14.42
C MET A 321 48.19 43.64 -13.20
N GLY A 322 47.30 44.30 -12.39
CA GLY A 322 47.72 44.98 -11.16
C GLY A 322 48.16 44.05 -10.02
N GLN A 323 47.57 42.84 -9.89
CA GLN A 323 47.98 41.83 -8.91
C GLN A 323 49.30 41.16 -9.32
N ARG A 324 49.52 40.94 -10.63
CA ARG A 324 50.80 40.44 -11.16
C ARG A 324 51.94 41.40 -10.91
N LEU A 325 51.70 42.73 -11.03
CA LEU A 325 52.71 43.73 -10.71
C LEU A 325 53.02 43.79 -9.19
N ARG A 326 52.02 43.64 -8.37
CA ARG A 326 52.15 43.62 -6.90
C ARG A 326 52.89 42.37 -6.41
N SER A 327 52.67 41.21 -7.05
CA SER A 327 53.37 39.96 -6.74
C SER A 327 54.85 39.98 -7.13
N LEU A 328 55.22 40.76 -8.14
CA LEU A 328 56.61 40.98 -8.52
C LEU A 328 57.41 41.87 -7.53
N ILE A 329 56.69 42.80 -6.83
CA ILE A 329 57.26 43.74 -5.88
C ILE A 329 57.30 43.19 -4.46
N MET A 330 56.27 42.45 -4.02
CA MET A 330 56.07 41.98 -2.65
C MET A 330 56.28 40.46 -2.44
N GLY A 331 56.68 39.72 -3.47
CA GLY A 331 56.82 38.28 -3.45
C GLY A 331 55.42 37.61 -3.65
N ARG A 332 55.37 36.48 -4.37
CA ARG A 332 54.18 35.68 -4.55
C ARG A 332 53.74 35.12 -3.20
N PRO A 333 52.46 35.25 -2.80
CA PRO A 333 51.96 34.52 -1.68
C PRO A 333 52.19 33.03 -1.93
N LYS A 334 52.68 32.32 -0.91
CA LYS A 334 52.98 30.89 -0.99
C LYS A 334 51.66 30.15 -1.37
N GLN A 335 51.63 29.56 -2.58
CA GLN A 335 50.47 28.80 -3.03
C GLN A 335 50.25 27.64 -2.08
N PRO A 336 48.94 27.29 -1.80
CA PRO A 336 48.67 26.11 -1.02
C PRO A 336 49.25 24.87 -1.69
N ASP A 337 50.04 24.11 -0.95
CA ASP A 337 50.69 22.88 -1.40
C ASP A 337 50.19 21.62 -0.71
N GLN A 338 49.51 21.77 0.41
CA GLN A 338 48.97 20.70 1.24
C GLN A 338 47.45 20.75 1.39
N VAL A 339 46.82 19.59 1.60
CA VAL A 339 45.37 19.42 1.72
C VAL A 339 44.79 20.25 2.86
N GLN A 340 45.48 20.37 4.00
CA GLN A 340 45.01 21.16 5.16
C GLN A 340 44.77 22.64 4.83
N GLN A 341 45.44 23.18 3.81
CA GLN A 341 45.30 24.58 3.41
C GLN A 341 44.09 24.82 2.49
N LEU A 342 43.53 23.75 1.92
CA LEU A 342 42.41 23.80 0.98
C LEU A 342 41.11 23.15 1.52
N MET A 343 41.26 22.23 2.47
CA MET A 343 40.09 21.46 3.03
C MET A 343 39.11 22.38 3.71
N SER A 344 37.83 21.98 3.67
CA SER A 344 36.78 22.53 4.51
C SER A 344 36.80 21.86 5.90
N SER A 345 36.91 22.69 6.96
CA SER A 345 36.90 22.25 8.36
C SER A 345 36.20 23.33 9.22
N PRO A 346 35.37 22.98 10.21
CA PRO A 346 34.95 21.62 10.54
C PRO A 346 34.00 21.02 9.47
N VAL A 347 34.01 19.70 9.33
CA VAL A 347 33.14 18.97 8.39
C VAL A 347 31.99 18.32 9.14
N GLN A 348 30.80 18.38 8.52
CA GLN A 348 29.63 17.64 9.03
C GLN A 348 29.86 16.14 8.78
N GLN A 349 29.82 15.36 9.84
CA GLN A 349 29.94 13.90 9.82
C GLN A 349 28.75 13.24 10.49
N VAL A 350 28.47 11.98 10.19
CA VAL A 350 27.38 11.22 10.77
C VAL A 350 27.83 9.84 11.22
N GLN A 351 27.17 9.29 12.22
CA GLN A 351 27.45 7.93 12.70
C GLN A 351 26.88 6.87 11.75
N ALA A 352 27.59 5.76 11.60
CA ALA A 352 27.18 4.62 10.78
C ALA A 352 25.83 4.01 11.23
N GLY A 353 25.48 4.15 12.50
CA GLY A 353 24.21 3.72 13.09
C GLY A 353 23.05 4.69 12.89
N LEU A 354 23.28 5.91 12.40
CA LEU A 354 22.25 6.93 12.21
C LEU A 354 21.22 6.46 11.16
N HIS A 355 19.98 6.87 11.33
CA HIS A 355 18.88 6.56 10.42
C HIS A 355 19.00 7.33 9.10
N VAL A 356 18.75 6.67 7.96
CA VAL A 356 18.89 7.29 6.63
C VAL A 356 18.00 8.54 6.46
N MET A 357 16.80 8.54 7.07
CA MET A 357 15.90 9.71 7.00
C MET A 357 16.46 10.96 7.68
N ASP A 358 17.34 10.81 8.66
CA ASP A 358 17.99 11.93 9.34
C ASP A 358 19.05 12.62 8.45
N LEU A 359 19.43 12.00 7.33
CA LEU A 359 20.30 12.61 6.33
C LEU A 359 19.57 13.61 5.42
N VAL A 360 18.24 13.48 5.28
CA VAL A 360 17.48 14.32 4.34
C VAL A 360 17.68 15.82 4.61
N PRO A 361 17.50 16.33 5.84
CA PRO A 361 17.73 17.74 6.13
C PRO A 361 19.19 18.17 5.94
N LEU A 362 20.17 17.28 6.15
CA LEU A 362 21.58 17.59 5.95
C LEU A 362 21.92 17.82 4.48
N PHE A 363 21.27 17.08 3.56
CA PHE A 363 21.44 17.27 2.14
C PHE A 363 20.59 18.38 1.53
N SER A 364 19.34 18.60 2.06
CA SER A 364 18.40 19.58 1.53
C SER A 364 18.66 20.99 2.04
N ASP A 365 18.80 21.15 3.35
CA ASP A 365 18.79 22.45 4.01
C ASP A 365 20.19 23.01 4.20
N ALA A 366 21.14 22.14 4.55
CA ALA A 366 22.53 22.55 4.77
C ALA A 366 23.41 22.54 3.52
N GLY A 367 22.88 22.06 2.36
CA GLY A 367 23.58 22.08 1.07
C GLY A 367 24.80 21.18 0.98
N HIS A 368 24.93 20.19 1.88
CA HIS A 368 26.02 19.23 1.82
C HIS A 368 25.83 18.26 0.65
N HIS A 369 26.91 17.92 -0.06
CA HIS A 369 26.88 16.95 -1.15
C HIS A 369 27.58 15.63 -0.80
N HIS A 370 28.46 15.67 0.18
CA HIS A 370 29.28 14.54 0.64
C HIS A 370 29.40 14.60 2.15
N ILE A 371 28.99 13.53 2.83
CA ILE A 371 29.02 13.46 4.30
C ILE A 371 29.84 12.23 4.70
N PRO A 372 30.99 12.41 5.37
CA PRO A 372 31.76 11.32 5.96
C PRO A 372 30.95 10.57 7.01
N VAL A 373 31.09 9.25 7.04
CA VAL A 373 30.47 8.36 8.02
C VAL A 373 31.52 7.81 8.95
N VAL A 374 31.25 7.93 10.26
CA VAL A 374 32.16 7.47 11.32
C VAL A 374 31.53 6.37 12.15
N ASP A 375 32.35 5.54 12.77
CA ASP A 375 31.91 4.54 13.73
C ASP A 375 31.76 5.11 15.16
N GLU A 376 31.53 4.23 16.14
CA GLU A 376 31.41 4.59 17.54
C GLU A 376 32.72 5.14 18.14
N MET A 377 33.87 4.80 17.54
CA MET A 377 35.20 5.31 17.92
C MET A 377 35.58 6.59 17.18
N GLN A 378 34.62 7.22 16.45
CA GLN A 378 34.83 8.40 15.62
C GLN A 378 35.79 8.18 14.46
N GLN A 379 36.06 6.94 14.05
CA GLN A 379 36.90 6.60 12.91
C GLN A 379 36.09 6.60 11.62
N LEU A 380 36.72 7.04 10.52
CA LEU A 380 36.09 7.07 9.20
C LEU A 380 35.86 5.64 8.68
N VAL A 381 34.61 5.31 8.39
CA VAL A 381 34.20 3.99 7.85
C VAL A 381 33.56 4.06 6.48
N GLY A 382 33.11 5.23 6.04
CA GLY A 382 32.45 5.39 4.75
C GLY A 382 32.19 6.86 4.38
N ILE A 383 31.56 7.04 3.24
CA ILE A 383 31.05 8.33 2.78
C ILE A 383 29.67 8.14 2.15
N ILE A 384 28.77 9.09 2.38
CA ILE A 384 27.44 9.11 1.75
C ILE A 384 27.35 10.37 0.88
N THR A 385 26.87 10.19 -0.34
CA THR A 385 26.57 11.28 -1.27
C THR A 385 25.06 11.48 -1.41
N GLN A 386 24.66 12.64 -1.91
CA GLN A 386 23.26 12.90 -2.27
C GLN A 386 22.71 11.85 -3.27
N SER A 387 23.56 11.38 -4.20
CA SER A 387 23.19 10.33 -5.17
C SER A 387 22.92 8.98 -4.51
N ASP A 388 23.66 8.63 -3.45
CA ASP A 388 23.44 7.38 -2.71
C ASP A 388 22.10 7.42 -1.98
N LEU A 389 21.74 8.56 -1.37
CA LEU A 389 20.45 8.78 -0.74
C LEU A 389 19.32 8.65 -1.75
N VAL A 390 19.40 9.37 -2.90
CA VAL A 390 18.36 9.31 -3.94
C VAL A 390 18.19 7.90 -4.49
N LYS A 391 19.29 7.20 -4.79
CA LYS A 391 19.26 5.82 -5.26
C LYS A 391 18.60 4.88 -4.26
N THR A 392 18.89 5.06 -2.98
CA THR A 392 18.30 4.25 -1.90
C THR A 392 16.80 4.50 -1.78
N LEU A 393 16.38 5.77 -1.78
CA LEU A 393 14.97 6.15 -1.75
C LEU A 393 14.21 5.59 -2.97
N ALA A 394 14.78 5.71 -4.17
CA ALA A 394 14.18 5.16 -5.39
C ALA A 394 14.06 3.63 -5.33
N THR A 395 15.07 2.93 -4.77
CA THR A 395 15.02 1.47 -4.62
C THR A 395 14.01 1.03 -3.56
N ALA A 396 13.84 1.80 -2.49
CA ALA A 396 12.83 1.54 -1.45
C ALA A 396 11.41 1.71 -2.00
N VAL A 397 11.19 2.73 -2.84
CA VAL A 397 9.91 2.94 -3.56
C VAL A 397 9.62 1.81 -4.53
N ALA A 398 10.62 1.29 -5.24
CA ALA A 398 10.44 0.20 -6.22
C ALA A 398 10.16 -1.17 -5.56
N ARG A 399 10.46 -1.34 -4.27
CA ARG A 399 10.24 -2.58 -3.50
C ARG A 399 8.97 -2.55 -2.63
N SER A 400 8.35 -1.40 -2.47
CA SER A 400 7.07 -1.20 -1.76
C SER A 400 5.89 -1.36 -2.70
#